data_4fc038b618ad87163b42dafe040ec25f
#
_entry.id   4fc038b618ad87163b42dafe040ec25f
#
_cell.length_a   1.000
_cell.length_b   1.000
_cell.length_c   1.000
_cell.angle_alpha   90.00
_cell.angle_beta   90.00
_cell.angle_gamma   90.00
#
_symmetry.space_group_name_H-M   'P 1'
#
loop_
_entity.id
_entity.type
_entity.pdbx_description
1 polymer ?
#
loop_
_entity_poly.entity_id
_entity_poly.type
_entity_poly.pdbx_seq_one_letter_code
_entity_poly.pdbx_strand_id
1 'polypeptide(L)'
;IEPLKKAISAMGWPMMIKDSVEADDVIGTLSKKANANKIKVIISTGDKDLAQLVNKETTLINTMTNEKLDIDGVKNKFGVPPSLIIDYLTIIGDKADNVPGIEKVGPKTALKWLNEYKSLEKIVKNSDMFEGVVGENLRKATDWLPTAKDLITIRCDLDINVNWDEFIRKNPDNKVLEEIYKEFNFSRWL
;
A
#
# COMPACT_ATOMS: atom_id res chain seq x y z
N ILE A 1 -3.73 -18.94 -12.38
CA ILE A 1 -2.93 -18.58 -11.17
C ILE A 1 -1.93 -19.68 -10.85
N GLU A 2 -2.31 -20.99 -10.83
CA GLU A 2 -1.40 -22.07 -10.45
C GLU A 2 -0.10 -22.17 -11.28
N PRO A 3 -0.11 -22.02 -12.62
CA PRO A 3 1.14 -22.01 -13.39
C PRO A 3 2.08 -20.86 -12.99
N LEU A 4 1.55 -19.69 -12.65
CA LEU A 4 2.35 -18.56 -12.18
C LEU A 4 3.01 -18.86 -10.84
N LYS A 5 2.29 -19.45 -9.89
CA LYS A 5 2.84 -19.89 -8.60
C LYS A 5 3.96 -20.90 -8.80
N LYS A 6 3.74 -21.89 -9.70
CA LYS A 6 4.76 -22.89 -10.05
C LYS A 6 6.02 -22.24 -10.63
N ALA A 7 5.86 -21.25 -11.53
CA ALA A 7 6.98 -20.50 -12.09
C ALA A 7 7.75 -19.69 -11.03
N ILE A 8 7.06 -18.96 -10.16
CA ILE A 8 7.67 -18.17 -9.06
C ILE A 8 8.46 -19.09 -8.12
N SER A 9 7.87 -20.24 -7.74
CA SER A 9 8.54 -21.23 -6.90
C SER A 9 9.78 -21.81 -7.60
N ALA A 10 9.68 -22.14 -8.90
CA ALA A 10 10.79 -22.64 -9.69
C ALA A 10 11.90 -21.60 -9.90
N MET A 11 11.57 -20.29 -9.89
CA MET A 11 12.57 -19.22 -9.87
C MET A 11 13.30 -19.09 -8.50
N GLY A 12 12.89 -19.89 -7.51
CA GLY A 12 13.49 -19.92 -6.18
C GLY A 12 12.99 -18.80 -5.27
N TRP A 13 11.95 -18.05 -5.67
CA TRP A 13 11.39 -17.01 -4.83
C TRP A 13 10.47 -17.61 -3.76
N PRO A 14 10.64 -17.26 -2.48
CA PRO A 14 9.67 -17.61 -1.45
C PRO A 14 8.32 -16.94 -1.74
N MET A 15 7.24 -17.66 -1.48
CA MET A 15 5.89 -17.16 -1.71
C MET A 15 5.07 -17.38 -0.44
N MET A 16 4.44 -16.32 0.03
CA MET A 16 3.52 -16.39 1.15
C MET A 16 2.08 -16.25 0.66
N ILE A 17 1.24 -17.18 1.08
CA ILE A 17 -0.20 -17.18 0.80
C ILE A 17 -0.92 -17.28 2.13
N LYS A 18 -1.83 -16.37 2.38
CA LYS A 18 -2.70 -16.38 3.57
C LYS A 18 -4.16 -16.26 3.09
N ASP A 19 -4.95 -17.27 3.38
CA ASP A 19 -6.37 -17.29 2.98
C ASP A 19 -7.16 -16.20 3.72
N SER A 20 -8.13 -15.63 3.03
CA SER A 20 -9.09 -14.64 3.57
C SER A 20 -8.46 -13.33 4.08
N VAL A 21 -7.27 -12.99 3.60
CA VAL A 21 -6.61 -11.69 3.84
C VAL A 21 -6.08 -11.11 2.54
N GLU A 22 -6.01 -9.81 2.47
CA GLU A 22 -5.44 -9.10 1.32
C GLU A 22 -3.91 -9.19 1.33
N ALA A 23 -3.32 -9.16 0.14
CA ALA A 23 -1.86 -9.21 -0.01
C ALA A 23 -1.17 -8.03 0.68
N ASP A 24 -1.81 -6.86 0.68
CA ASP A 24 -1.29 -5.63 1.27
C ASP A 24 -1.19 -5.73 2.79
N ASP A 25 -2.14 -6.39 3.44
CA ASP A 25 -2.10 -6.68 4.88
C ASP A 25 -0.94 -7.63 5.23
N VAL A 26 -0.69 -8.63 4.37
CA VAL A 26 0.47 -9.53 4.52
C VAL A 26 1.77 -8.73 4.38
N ILE A 27 1.88 -7.89 3.34
CA ILE A 27 3.04 -7.02 3.10
C ILE A 27 3.25 -6.06 4.27
N GLY A 28 2.19 -5.40 4.74
CA GLY A 28 2.23 -4.49 5.89
C GLY A 28 2.71 -5.17 7.16
N THR A 29 2.16 -6.36 7.45
CA THR A 29 2.54 -7.15 8.62
C THR A 29 4.00 -7.61 8.55
N LEU A 30 4.44 -8.12 7.40
CA LEU A 30 5.82 -8.54 7.20
C LEU A 30 6.78 -7.35 7.31
N SER A 31 6.46 -6.21 6.70
CA SER A 31 7.25 -4.99 6.77
C SER A 31 7.42 -4.51 8.21
N LYS A 32 6.35 -4.49 9.00
CA LYS A 32 6.39 -4.13 10.42
C LYS A 32 7.26 -5.08 11.24
N LYS A 33 7.12 -6.40 11.01
CA LYS A 33 7.93 -7.42 11.70
C LYS A 33 9.42 -7.32 11.30
N ALA A 34 9.72 -7.08 10.02
CA ALA A 34 11.08 -6.86 9.53
C ALA A 34 11.71 -5.63 10.19
N ASN A 35 11.01 -4.50 10.23
CA ASN A 35 11.50 -3.28 10.87
C ASN A 35 11.75 -3.45 12.38
N ALA A 36 10.88 -4.20 13.08
CA ALA A 36 11.12 -4.54 14.50
C ALA A 36 12.42 -5.31 14.71
N ASN A 37 12.86 -6.09 13.70
CA ASN A 37 14.14 -6.81 13.67
C ASN A 37 15.27 -6.01 13.01
N LYS A 38 15.10 -4.70 12.77
CA LYS A 38 16.08 -3.81 12.11
C LYS A 38 16.44 -4.26 10.68
N ILE A 39 15.56 -4.97 10.01
CA ILE A 39 15.71 -5.38 8.62
C ILE A 39 15.11 -4.29 7.73
N LYS A 40 15.91 -3.80 6.78
CA LYS A 40 15.43 -2.85 5.76
C LYS A 40 14.50 -3.54 4.77
N VAL A 41 13.41 -2.85 4.42
CA VAL A 41 12.37 -3.37 3.54
C VAL A 41 12.31 -2.56 2.24
N ILE A 42 12.27 -3.26 1.13
CA ILE A 42 11.94 -2.68 -0.17
C ILE A 42 10.66 -3.36 -0.65
N ILE A 43 9.61 -2.59 -0.85
CA ILE A 43 8.34 -3.08 -1.40
C ILE A 43 8.31 -2.70 -2.89
N SER A 44 8.28 -3.71 -3.77
CA SER A 44 8.13 -3.50 -5.22
C SER A 44 6.65 -3.47 -5.57
N THR A 45 6.14 -2.27 -5.83
CA THR A 45 4.72 -2.06 -6.11
C THR A 45 4.48 -0.82 -6.96
N GLY A 46 3.37 -0.82 -7.72
CA GLY A 46 2.79 0.38 -8.34
C GLY A 46 1.64 0.97 -7.53
N ASP A 47 1.25 0.29 -6.44
CA ASP A 47 0.12 0.70 -5.62
C ASP A 47 0.49 1.88 -4.70
N LYS A 48 -0.33 2.92 -4.76
CA LYS A 48 -0.15 4.15 -3.97
C LYS A 48 -0.48 3.96 -2.49
N ASP A 49 -1.33 2.99 -2.17
CA ASP A 49 -1.83 2.80 -0.81
C ASP A 49 -0.73 2.26 0.10
N LEU A 50 0.19 1.48 -0.46
CA LEU A 50 1.38 1.01 0.24
C LEU A 50 2.34 2.15 0.65
N ALA A 51 2.13 3.40 0.15
CA ALA A 51 2.91 4.56 0.60
C ALA A 51 2.73 4.87 2.11
N GLN A 52 1.64 4.41 2.72
CA GLN A 52 1.42 4.51 4.17
C GLN A 52 2.43 3.70 4.99
N LEU A 53 3.06 2.67 4.38
CA LEU A 53 4.06 1.80 5.04
C LEU A 53 5.47 2.39 5.03
N VAL A 54 5.70 3.45 4.23
CA VAL A 54 7.03 4.05 4.08
C VAL A 54 7.49 4.68 5.40
N ASN A 55 8.72 4.35 5.77
CA ASN A 55 9.40 4.90 6.95
C ASN A 55 10.93 4.87 6.73
N LYS A 56 11.73 5.05 7.78
CA LYS A 56 13.20 5.05 7.70
C LYS A 56 13.80 3.72 7.22
N GLU A 57 13.09 2.62 7.46
CA GLU A 57 13.53 1.26 7.14
C GLU A 57 12.76 0.65 5.96
N THR A 58 11.67 1.29 5.53
CA THR A 58 10.80 0.81 4.43
C THR A 58 10.73 1.81 3.30
N THR A 59 11.00 1.36 2.08
CA THR A 59 10.97 2.15 0.84
C THR A 59 10.13 1.42 -0.21
N LEU A 60 9.35 2.14 -1.02
CA LEU A 60 8.69 1.57 -2.19
C LEU A 60 9.54 1.78 -3.45
N ILE A 61 9.48 0.82 -4.37
CA ILE A 61 10.04 0.93 -5.71
C ILE A 61 8.99 0.47 -6.72
N ASN A 62 8.63 1.34 -7.65
CA ASN A 62 7.86 0.94 -8.83
C ASN A 62 8.85 0.53 -9.93
N THR A 63 9.00 -0.77 -10.16
CA THR A 63 9.94 -1.31 -11.14
C THR A 63 9.54 -1.05 -12.60
N MET A 64 8.29 -0.66 -12.86
CA MET A 64 7.83 -0.29 -14.21
C MET A 64 8.27 1.13 -14.58
N THR A 65 8.30 2.05 -13.63
CA THR A 65 8.65 3.46 -13.83
C THR A 65 10.02 3.83 -13.26
N ASN A 66 10.67 2.92 -12.52
CA ASN A 66 11.87 3.15 -11.71
C ASN A 66 11.69 4.24 -10.63
N GLU A 67 10.46 4.57 -10.29
CA GLU A 67 10.16 5.54 -9.24
C GLU A 67 10.46 4.93 -7.86
N LYS A 68 11.23 5.66 -7.06
CA LYS A 68 11.52 5.29 -5.67
C LYS A 68 10.82 6.25 -4.74
N LEU A 69 10.09 5.71 -3.76
CA LEU A 69 9.38 6.47 -2.73
C LEU A 69 9.95 6.09 -1.35
N ASP A 70 10.87 6.89 -0.88
CA ASP A 70 11.21 7.04 0.54
C ASP A 70 10.32 8.14 1.17
N ILE A 71 10.60 8.55 2.40
CA ILE A 71 9.79 9.56 3.11
C ILE A 71 9.67 10.86 2.30
N ASP A 72 10.78 11.34 1.71
CA ASP A 72 10.79 12.56 0.91
C ASP A 72 10.10 12.33 -0.44
N GLY A 73 10.28 11.16 -1.05
CA GLY A 73 9.59 10.75 -2.28
C GLY A 73 8.07 10.74 -2.10
N VAL A 74 7.56 10.18 -1.00
CA VAL A 74 6.14 10.21 -0.66
C VAL A 74 5.66 11.64 -0.50
N LYS A 75 6.38 12.48 0.25
CA LYS A 75 6.03 13.88 0.45
C LYS A 75 6.03 14.67 -0.86
N ASN A 76 7.00 14.44 -1.73
CA ASN A 76 7.08 15.11 -3.03
C ASN A 76 5.93 14.69 -3.97
N LYS A 77 5.56 13.41 -3.95
CA LYS A 77 4.51 12.85 -4.81
C LYS A 77 3.10 13.21 -4.35
N PHE A 78 2.81 13.05 -3.06
CA PHE A 78 1.47 13.20 -2.49
C PHE A 78 1.25 14.55 -1.79
N GLY A 79 2.30 15.30 -1.49
CA GLY A 79 2.24 16.55 -0.73
C GLY A 79 2.10 16.37 0.79
N VAL A 80 2.05 15.15 1.26
CA VAL A 80 1.97 14.78 2.69
C VAL A 80 3.02 13.73 3.04
N PRO A 81 3.49 13.67 4.29
CA PRO A 81 4.36 12.59 4.75
C PRO A 81 3.61 11.24 4.82
N PRO A 82 4.33 10.09 4.86
CA PRO A 82 3.73 8.77 4.96
C PRO A 82 2.69 8.64 6.07
N SER A 83 2.91 9.27 7.22
CA SER A 83 2.00 9.25 8.37
C SER A 83 0.63 9.90 8.12
N LEU A 84 0.47 10.65 7.04
CA LEU A 84 -0.79 11.29 6.66
C LEU A 84 -1.39 10.70 5.37
N ILE A 85 -0.81 9.67 4.80
CA ILE A 85 -1.32 9.03 3.56
C ILE A 85 -2.73 8.47 3.78
N ILE A 86 -2.96 7.79 4.90
CA ILE A 86 -4.29 7.25 5.23
C ILE A 86 -5.32 8.38 5.28
N ASP A 87 -5.05 9.43 6.03
CA ASP A 87 -5.96 10.57 6.14
C ASP A 87 -6.18 11.27 4.79
N TYR A 88 -5.11 11.43 4.01
CA TYR A 88 -5.18 12.00 2.67
C TYR A 88 -6.07 11.18 1.75
N LEU A 89 -5.85 9.87 1.67
CA LEU A 89 -6.64 8.96 0.83
C LEU A 89 -8.10 8.88 1.32
N THR A 90 -8.34 8.87 2.63
CA THR A 90 -9.70 8.91 3.18
C THR A 90 -10.46 10.16 2.74
N ILE A 91 -9.80 11.33 2.71
CA ILE A 91 -10.43 12.59 2.31
C ILE A 91 -10.76 12.59 0.81
N ILE A 92 -9.81 12.18 -0.05
CA ILE A 92 -10.01 12.23 -1.51
C ILE A 92 -10.75 11.01 -2.05
N GLY A 93 -10.80 9.92 -1.29
CA GLY A 93 -11.32 8.62 -1.69
C GLY A 93 -10.37 7.82 -2.57
N ASP A 94 -10.69 6.56 -2.76
CA ASP A 94 -10.03 5.68 -3.70
C ASP A 94 -11.01 5.12 -4.73
N LYS A 95 -10.80 5.48 -6.00
CA LYS A 95 -11.66 5.02 -7.09
C LYS A 95 -11.36 3.59 -7.51
N ALA A 96 -10.12 3.13 -7.33
CA ALA A 96 -9.74 1.76 -7.68
C ALA A 96 -10.47 0.75 -6.78
N ASP A 97 -10.55 1.07 -5.48
CA ASP A 97 -11.17 0.22 -4.47
C ASP A 97 -12.63 0.62 -4.17
N ASN A 98 -13.17 1.55 -4.97
CA ASN A 98 -14.54 2.04 -4.81
C ASN A 98 -14.83 2.61 -3.40
N VAL A 99 -13.85 3.27 -2.79
CA VAL A 99 -13.99 3.97 -1.51
C VAL A 99 -14.30 5.43 -1.77
N PRO A 100 -15.52 5.90 -1.49
CA PRO A 100 -15.88 7.30 -1.67
C PRO A 100 -15.11 8.20 -0.69
N GLY A 101 -14.54 9.29 -1.20
CA GLY A 101 -14.03 10.39 -0.39
C GLY A 101 -15.10 11.45 -0.10
N ILE A 102 -14.66 12.61 0.38
CA ILE A 102 -15.54 13.77 0.60
C ILE A 102 -15.89 14.39 -0.75
N GLU A 103 -17.16 14.50 -1.06
CA GLU A 103 -17.63 15.02 -2.35
C GLU A 103 -17.11 16.44 -2.62
N LYS A 104 -16.63 16.66 -3.86
CA LYS A 104 -15.99 17.91 -4.31
C LYS A 104 -14.70 18.31 -3.58
N VAL A 105 -14.14 17.42 -2.76
CA VAL A 105 -12.85 17.61 -2.13
C VAL A 105 -11.80 16.81 -2.92
N GLY A 106 -10.94 17.53 -3.61
CA GLY A 106 -9.82 16.93 -4.36
C GLY A 106 -8.47 17.11 -3.63
N PRO A 107 -7.38 16.65 -4.26
CA PRO A 107 -6.03 16.68 -3.68
C PRO A 107 -5.62 18.04 -3.10
N LYS A 108 -5.86 19.14 -3.82
CA LYS A 108 -5.48 20.48 -3.35
C LYS A 108 -6.17 20.89 -2.05
N THR A 109 -7.47 20.60 -1.94
CA THR A 109 -8.25 20.90 -0.73
C THR A 109 -7.84 20.00 0.43
N ALA A 110 -7.65 18.70 0.17
CA ALA A 110 -7.18 17.74 1.17
C ALA A 110 -5.81 18.14 1.74
N LEU A 111 -4.86 18.53 0.87
CA LEU A 111 -3.55 19.00 1.29
C LEU A 111 -3.62 20.28 2.14
N LYS A 112 -4.46 21.25 1.73
CA LYS A 112 -4.67 22.47 2.52
C LYS A 112 -5.15 22.13 3.92
N TRP A 113 -6.18 21.28 4.03
CA TRP A 113 -6.76 20.88 5.30
C TRP A 113 -5.77 20.12 6.18
N LEU A 114 -5.06 19.12 5.61
CA LEU A 114 -4.07 18.34 6.37
C LEU A 114 -2.85 19.17 6.80
N ASN A 115 -2.43 20.15 5.99
CA ASN A 115 -1.37 21.07 6.39
C ASN A 115 -1.78 21.99 7.53
N GLU A 116 -3.05 22.36 7.63
CA GLU A 116 -3.59 23.21 8.67
C GLU A 116 -3.91 22.43 9.93
N TYR A 117 -4.72 21.38 9.82
CA TYR A 117 -5.28 20.64 10.96
C TYR A 117 -4.46 19.42 11.39
N LYS A 118 -3.53 18.94 10.56
CA LYS A 118 -2.56 17.85 10.84
C LYS A 118 -3.17 16.45 10.97
N SER A 119 -4.46 16.26 10.97
CA SER A 119 -5.13 14.94 10.94
C SER A 119 -6.59 15.05 10.52
N LEU A 120 -7.14 13.94 10.00
CA LEU A 120 -8.55 13.82 9.63
C LEU A 120 -9.46 14.05 10.85
N GLU A 121 -9.11 13.51 12.01
CA GLU A 121 -9.90 13.67 13.24
C GLU A 121 -10.04 15.15 13.62
N LYS A 122 -8.97 15.94 13.48
CA LYS A 122 -9.04 17.38 13.75
C LYS A 122 -9.84 18.13 12.70
N ILE A 123 -9.78 17.70 11.43
CA ILE A 123 -10.61 18.26 10.36
C ILE A 123 -12.09 18.03 10.68
N VAL A 124 -12.47 16.80 11.01
CA VAL A 124 -13.84 16.44 11.37
C VAL A 124 -14.31 17.20 12.62
N LYS A 125 -13.48 17.28 13.66
CA LYS A 125 -13.80 18.01 14.90
C LYS A 125 -14.07 19.49 14.67
N ASN A 126 -13.46 20.08 13.64
CA ASN A 126 -13.62 21.48 13.28
C ASN A 126 -14.51 21.66 12.04
N SER A 127 -15.37 20.68 11.71
CA SER A 127 -16.19 20.68 10.48
C SER A 127 -17.07 21.91 10.33
N ASP A 128 -17.50 22.54 11.43
CA ASP A 128 -18.31 23.76 11.44
C ASP A 128 -17.54 25.01 10.99
N MET A 129 -16.20 24.98 11.03
CA MET A 129 -15.34 26.09 10.57
C MET A 129 -15.20 26.13 9.04
N PHE A 130 -15.66 25.08 8.35
CA PHE A 130 -15.55 24.99 6.90
C PHE A 130 -16.83 25.53 6.23
N GLU A 131 -16.68 26.62 5.49
CA GLU A 131 -17.79 27.26 4.79
C GLU A 131 -18.04 26.67 3.40
N GLY A 132 -19.24 26.95 2.87
CA GLY A 132 -19.65 26.58 1.50
C GLY A 132 -19.85 25.08 1.29
N VAL A 133 -19.94 24.70 0.03
CA VAL A 133 -20.31 23.33 -0.38
C VAL A 133 -19.34 22.26 0.14
N VAL A 134 -18.05 22.54 0.18
CA VAL A 134 -17.07 21.57 0.69
C VAL A 134 -17.20 21.34 2.20
N GLY A 135 -17.57 22.37 2.98
CA GLY A 135 -17.85 22.23 4.40
C GLY A 135 -19.13 21.42 4.65
N GLU A 136 -20.18 21.67 3.87
CA GLU A 136 -21.41 20.87 3.91
C GLU A 136 -21.15 19.40 3.59
N ASN A 137 -20.34 19.15 2.55
CA ASN A 137 -20.00 17.78 2.15
C ASN A 137 -19.12 17.09 3.19
N LEU A 138 -18.19 17.79 3.85
CA LEU A 138 -17.44 17.26 4.98
C LEU A 138 -18.38 16.80 6.11
N ARG A 139 -19.33 17.65 6.51
CA ARG A 139 -20.30 17.29 7.56
C ARG A 139 -21.18 16.10 7.18
N LYS A 140 -21.63 16.02 5.92
CA LYS A 140 -22.39 14.86 5.40
C LYS A 140 -21.56 13.57 5.39
N ALA A 141 -20.25 13.67 5.15
CA ALA A 141 -19.36 12.52 5.08
C ALA A 141 -18.93 12.01 6.46
N THR A 142 -19.15 12.76 7.54
CA THR A 142 -18.61 12.48 8.88
C THR A 142 -18.88 11.07 9.37
N ASP A 143 -20.08 10.54 9.12
CA ASP A 143 -20.47 9.19 9.56
C ASP A 143 -19.80 8.08 8.69
N TRP A 144 -19.43 8.40 7.46
CA TRP A 144 -18.77 7.48 6.53
C TRP A 144 -17.25 7.45 6.71
N LEU A 145 -16.62 8.57 7.06
CA LEU A 145 -15.16 8.70 7.10
C LEU A 145 -14.45 7.65 7.97
N PRO A 146 -14.97 7.22 9.14
CA PRO A 146 -14.36 6.14 9.91
C PRO A 146 -14.29 4.82 9.15
N THR A 147 -15.37 4.45 8.45
CA THR A 147 -15.42 3.24 7.61
C THR A 147 -14.46 3.36 6.42
N ALA A 148 -14.44 4.51 5.74
CA ALA A 148 -13.50 4.76 4.64
C ALA A 148 -12.04 4.66 5.12
N LYS A 149 -11.73 5.21 6.29
CA LYS A 149 -10.40 5.13 6.88
C LYS A 149 -10.00 3.70 7.20
N ASP A 150 -10.91 2.91 7.76
CA ASP A 150 -10.67 1.49 8.05
C ASP A 150 -10.39 0.69 6.77
N LEU A 151 -11.18 0.90 5.70
CA LEU A 151 -10.99 0.25 4.40
C LEU A 151 -9.65 0.59 3.73
N ILE A 152 -9.16 1.82 3.92
CA ILE A 152 -7.88 2.30 3.33
C ILE A 152 -6.68 1.86 4.18
N THR A 153 -6.88 1.57 5.46
CA THR A 153 -5.79 1.26 6.37
C THR A 153 -5.31 -0.16 6.20
N ILE A 154 -4.06 -0.32 5.77
CA ILE A 154 -3.40 -1.62 5.69
C ILE A 154 -3.17 -2.18 7.09
N ARG A 155 -3.67 -3.38 7.34
CA ARG A 155 -3.48 -4.08 8.61
C ARG A 155 -2.04 -4.59 8.70
N CYS A 156 -1.40 -4.26 9.81
CA CYS A 156 -0.01 -4.65 10.05
C CYS A 156 0.15 -5.55 11.29
N ASP A 157 -0.91 -6.26 11.66
CA ASP A 157 -1.02 -7.03 12.90
C ASP A 157 -1.53 -8.46 12.69
N LEU A 158 -1.49 -8.95 11.45
CA LEU A 158 -1.90 -10.32 11.15
C LEU A 158 -1.07 -11.33 11.95
N ASP A 159 -1.73 -12.40 12.38
CA ASP A 159 -1.04 -13.55 12.98
C ASP A 159 -0.30 -14.33 11.89
N ILE A 160 0.92 -13.91 11.61
CA ILE A 160 1.85 -14.53 10.67
C ILE A 160 3.10 -14.94 11.42
N ASN A 161 3.37 -16.22 11.48
CA ASN A 161 4.64 -16.73 11.98
C ASN A 161 5.71 -16.51 10.92
N VAL A 162 6.81 -15.83 11.29
CA VAL A 162 7.88 -15.48 10.35
C VAL A 162 9.18 -16.15 10.76
N ASN A 163 9.64 -17.05 9.89
CA ASN A 163 11.01 -17.56 9.93
C ASN A 163 11.77 -16.90 8.77
N TRP A 164 12.68 -15.94 9.06
CA TRP A 164 13.38 -15.18 8.03
C TRP A 164 14.25 -16.04 7.10
N ASP A 165 14.72 -17.20 7.56
CA ASP A 165 15.51 -18.12 6.75
C ASP A 165 14.68 -18.72 5.59
N GLU A 166 13.36 -18.83 5.76
CA GLU A 166 12.45 -19.29 4.71
C GLU A 166 12.23 -18.25 3.60
N PHE A 167 12.55 -16.97 3.86
CA PHE A 167 12.46 -15.89 2.89
C PHE A 167 13.73 -15.71 2.05
N ILE A 168 14.74 -16.55 2.25
CA ILE A 168 15.97 -16.53 1.44
C ILE A 168 15.65 -17.16 0.08
N ARG A 169 15.93 -16.39 -0.99
CA ARG A 169 15.80 -16.89 -2.35
C ARG A 169 16.70 -18.10 -2.58
N LYS A 170 16.13 -19.19 -3.10
CA LYS A 170 16.85 -20.41 -3.45
C LYS A 170 17.36 -20.34 -4.90
N ASN A 171 18.25 -21.27 -5.27
CA ASN A 171 18.63 -21.43 -6.68
C ASN A 171 17.42 -21.82 -7.52
N PRO A 172 17.29 -21.30 -8.74
CA PRO A 172 16.18 -21.64 -9.63
C PRO A 172 16.28 -23.10 -10.10
N ASP A 173 15.11 -23.73 -10.24
CA ASP A 173 14.97 -25.02 -10.91
C ASP A 173 14.77 -24.78 -12.43
N ASN A 174 15.89 -24.75 -13.15
CA ASN A 174 15.88 -24.45 -14.58
C ASN A 174 15.12 -25.51 -15.39
N LYS A 175 15.07 -26.77 -14.92
CA LYS A 175 14.34 -27.83 -15.61
C LYS A 175 12.84 -27.58 -15.58
N VAL A 176 12.29 -27.25 -14.41
CA VAL A 176 10.88 -26.91 -14.26
C VAL A 176 10.55 -25.62 -15.00
N LEU A 177 11.44 -24.62 -14.99
CA LEU A 177 11.23 -23.39 -15.75
C LEU A 177 11.18 -23.63 -17.25
N GLU A 178 12.08 -24.47 -17.79
CA GLU A 178 12.09 -24.84 -19.21
C GLU A 178 10.77 -25.54 -19.63
N GLU A 179 10.26 -26.45 -18.79
CA GLU A 179 8.98 -27.11 -19.03
C GLU A 179 7.83 -26.08 -19.09
N ILE A 180 7.78 -25.13 -18.15
CA ILE A 180 6.78 -24.07 -18.11
C ILE A 180 6.89 -23.16 -19.34
N TYR A 181 8.10 -22.76 -19.72
CA TYR A 181 8.32 -21.89 -20.86
C TYR A 181 7.89 -22.55 -22.18
N LYS A 182 8.10 -23.87 -22.33
CA LYS A 182 7.60 -24.65 -23.47
C LYS A 182 6.08 -24.75 -23.46
N GLU A 183 5.48 -25.07 -22.31
CA GLU A 183 4.02 -25.22 -22.17
C GLU A 183 3.26 -23.92 -22.53
N PHE A 184 3.81 -22.77 -22.11
CA PHE A 184 3.18 -21.46 -22.33
C PHE A 184 3.75 -20.66 -23.52
N ASN A 185 4.58 -21.29 -24.38
CA ASN A 185 5.17 -20.67 -25.54
C ASN A 185 6.01 -19.40 -25.25
N PHE A 186 6.71 -19.37 -24.12
CA PHE A 186 7.65 -18.31 -23.79
C PHE A 186 8.99 -18.50 -24.48
N SER A 187 8.98 -18.57 -25.83
CA SER A 187 10.15 -18.87 -26.65
C SER A 187 11.35 -17.94 -26.43
N ARG A 188 11.10 -16.74 -25.92
CA ARG A 188 12.14 -15.75 -25.60
C ARG A 188 12.97 -16.10 -24.35
N TRP A 189 12.51 -17.07 -23.57
CA TRP A 189 13.12 -17.48 -22.29
C TRP A 189 13.71 -18.90 -22.36
N LEU A 190 13.55 -19.55 -23.51
CA LEU A 190 14.17 -20.82 -23.89
C LEU A 190 15.50 -20.58 -24.58
#